data_e46d6ef1c8c177f82463c966c52c237e
#
_entry.id   e46d6ef1c8c177f82463c966c52c237e
#
_cell.length_a   1.000
_cell.length_b   1.000
_cell.length_c   1.000
_cell.angle_alpha   90.00
_cell.angle_beta   90.00
_cell.angle_gamma   90.00
#
_symmetry.space_group_name_H-M   'P 1'
#
loop_
_entity.id
_entity.type
_entity.pdbx_description
1 polymer ?
#
loop_
_entity_poly.entity_id
_entity_poly.type
_entity_poly.pdbx_seq_one_letter_code
_entity_poly.pdbx_strand_id
1 'polypeptide(L)'
;MVKALFSSFVVFYISMGMCFSQDLGDERYGIASFYSEKFYGRKTANSEKLTKTKLTAAHKTYPFNTLVEVTNLANKKSIIVRINDRGPYKKGRIIDLTDAGAKKLKLNKIGLVRVKVKIVGFEGEQMLIPYQHLSLNTNPKFSRKYYQKSRLKYKKKYEDKE
;
A
#
# COMPACT_ATOMS: atom_id res chain seq x y z
N MET A 1 42.48 -15.65 52.81
CA MET A 1 41.24 -14.93 52.60
C MET A 1 41.28 -14.32 51.20
N VAL A 2 40.67 -14.95 50.22
CA VAL A 2 40.60 -14.42 48.87
C VAL A 2 39.15 -14.11 48.59
N LYS A 3 38.84 -12.82 48.44
CA LYS A 3 37.47 -12.33 48.08
C LYS A 3 37.33 -12.46 46.58
N ALA A 4 36.49 -13.38 46.14
CA ALA A 4 36.04 -13.49 44.77
C ALA A 4 35.09 -12.36 44.40
N LEU A 5 35.52 -11.50 43.49
CA LEU A 5 34.67 -10.48 42.86
C LEU A 5 33.89 -11.14 41.70
N PHE A 6 32.59 -11.38 41.94
CA PHE A 6 31.68 -11.75 40.87
C PHE A 6 31.35 -10.49 40.06
N SER A 7 32.00 -10.38 38.88
CA SER A 7 31.63 -9.39 37.86
C SER A 7 30.41 -9.88 37.13
N SER A 8 29.28 -9.28 37.45
CA SER A 8 28.00 -9.53 36.75
C SER A 8 28.08 -8.88 35.35
N PHE A 9 28.35 -9.66 34.33
CA PHE A 9 28.21 -9.25 32.94
C PHE A 9 26.73 -9.22 32.59
N VAL A 10 26.11 -8.06 32.74
CA VAL A 10 24.79 -7.79 32.17
C VAL A 10 24.95 -7.66 30.66
N VAL A 11 24.71 -8.75 29.96
CA VAL A 11 24.61 -8.72 28.49
C VAL A 11 23.30 -8.04 28.10
N PHE A 12 23.40 -6.76 27.79
CA PHE A 12 22.28 -5.99 27.25
C PHE A 12 22.08 -6.45 25.78
N TYR A 13 21.18 -7.41 25.57
CA TYR A 13 20.70 -7.73 24.24
C TYR A 13 19.89 -6.55 23.71
N ILE A 14 20.57 -5.67 22.96
CA ILE A 14 19.89 -4.71 22.10
C ILE A 14 19.26 -5.53 20.99
N SER A 15 17.99 -5.87 21.17
CA SER A 15 17.15 -6.35 20.10
C SER A 15 17.01 -5.20 19.10
N MET A 16 17.92 -5.16 18.15
CA MET A 16 17.87 -4.26 17.02
C MET A 16 16.76 -4.75 16.11
N GLY A 17 15.52 -4.39 16.45
CA GLY A 17 14.38 -4.56 15.57
C GLY A 17 14.73 -3.86 14.27
N MET A 18 15.02 -4.63 13.21
CA MET A 18 15.10 -4.12 11.86
C MET A 18 13.72 -3.56 11.49
N CYS A 19 13.52 -2.29 11.82
CA CYS A 19 12.42 -1.52 11.29
C CYS A 19 12.72 -1.37 9.80
N PHE A 20 12.10 -2.21 8.98
CA PHE A 20 12.07 -2.00 7.54
C PHE A 20 11.27 -0.73 7.30
N SER A 21 11.95 0.41 7.38
CA SER A 21 11.39 1.67 6.89
C SER A 21 11.20 1.51 5.39
N GLN A 22 9.95 1.38 4.97
CA GLN A 22 9.62 1.44 3.55
C GLN A 22 9.40 2.92 3.23
N ASP A 23 10.41 3.51 2.60
CA ASP A 23 10.45 4.93 2.32
C ASP A 23 9.41 5.33 1.27
N LEU A 24 8.85 6.53 1.45
CA LEU A 24 8.08 7.20 0.42
C LEU A 24 8.90 7.25 -0.87
N GLY A 25 8.31 6.82 -1.98
CA GLY A 25 8.98 6.76 -3.26
C GLY A 25 9.61 5.40 -3.60
N ASP A 26 9.61 4.40 -2.69
CA ASP A 26 10.04 3.03 -3.04
C ASP A 26 9.28 2.54 -4.28
N GLU A 27 10.03 2.15 -5.31
CA GLU A 27 9.50 1.70 -6.58
C GLU A 27 9.84 0.24 -6.83
N ARG A 28 8.85 -0.56 -7.18
CA ARG A 28 9.03 -1.96 -7.53
C ARG A 28 8.38 -2.29 -8.86
N TYR A 29 9.04 -3.18 -9.60
CA TYR A 29 8.57 -3.65 -10.90
C TYR A 29 8.20 -5.12 -10.82
N GLY A 30 7.10 -5.50 -11.46
CA GLY A 30 6.66 -6.90 -11.49
C GLY A 30 5.34 -7.07 -12.22
N ILE A 31 4.67 -8.18 -11.96
CA ILE A 31 3.40 -8.51 -12.59
C ILE A 31 2.25 -8.19 -11.63
N ALA A 32 1.26 -7.43 -12.11
CA ALA A 32 -0.03 -7.29 -11.48
C ALA A 32 -1.04 -8.30 -12.02
N SER A 33 -1.92 -8.73 -11.12
CA SER A 33 -3.11 -9.51 -11.40
C SER A 33 -4.31 -8.88 -10.69
N PHE A 34 -5.47 -9.56 -10.70
CA PHE A 34 -6.62 -9.15 -9.93
C PHE A 34 -7.30 -10.36 -9.29
N TYR A 35 -8.13 -10.10 -8.26
CA TYR A 35 -8.83 -11.15 -7.54
C TYR A 35 -9.84 -11.88 -8.42
N SER A 36 -9.88 -13.20 -8.25
CA SER A 36 -10.93 -14.02 -8.84
C SER A 36 -12.25 -13.80 -8.08
N GLU A 37 -13.38 -14.00 -8.75
CA GLU A 37 -14.74 -13.81 -8.25
C GLU A 37 -15.00 -14.48 -6.89
N LYS A 38 -14.45 -15.67 -6.67
CA LYS A 38 -14.63 -16.47 -5.44
C LYS A 38 -14.07 -15.83 -4.16
N PHE A 39 -13.25 -14.81 -4.26
CA PHE A 39 -12.66 -14.12 -3.11
C PHE A 39 -13.51 -12.95 -2.62
N TYR A 40 -14.35 -12.37 -3.46
CA TYR A 40 -15.20 -11.27 -3.06
C TYR A 40 -16.18 -11.68 -1.96
N GLY A 41 -16.40 -10.76 -1.02
CA GLY A 41 -17.21 -11.02 0.17
C GLY A 41 -16.45 -11.63 1.35
N ARG A 42 -15.26 -12.21 1.13
CA ARG A 42 -14.40 -12.75 2.20
C ARG A 42 -13.64 -11.62 2.92
N LYS A 43 -13.16 -11.92 4.12
CA LYS A 43 -12.26 -11.01 4.85
C LYS A 43 -10.86 -11.02 4.21
N THR A 44 -10.27 -9.85 4.09
CA THR A 44 -8.86 -9.64 3.73
C THR A 44 -7.98 -9.82 4.98
N ALA A 45 -6.66 -9.84 4.80
CA ALA A 45 -5.72 -10.03 5.90
C ALA A 45 -5.76 -8.92 6.97
N ASN A 46 -6.26 -7.71 6.62
CA ASN A 46 -6.55 -6.66 7.61
C ASN A 46 -8.00 -6.69 8.14
N SER A 47 -8.71 -7.82 7.94
CA SER A 47 -10.08 -8.06 8.40
C SER A 47 -11.19 -7.26 7.70
N GLU A 48 -10.89 -6.46 6.70
CA GLU A 48 -11.91 -5.79 5.88
C GLU A 48 -12.60 -6.78 4.94
N LYS A 49 -13.85 -6.51 4.58
CA LYS A 49 -14.55 -7.26 3.53
C LYS A 49 -14.00 -6.88 2.15
N LEU A 50 -13.50 -7.86 1.38
CA LEU A 50 -13.07 -7.63 0.00
C LEU A 50 -14.28 -7.30 -0.88
N THR A 51 -14.22 -6.16 -1.56
CA THR A 51 -15.30 -5.68 -2.45
C THR A 51 -14.75 -5.38 -3.84
N LYS A 52 -15.60 -5.54 -4.86
CA LYS A 52 -15.22 -5.25 -6.26
C LYS A 52 -14.97 -3.77 -6.52
N THR A 53 -15.64 -2.89 -5.77
CA THR A 53 -15.75 -1.45 -6.06
C THR A 53 -14.69 -0.58 -5.42
N LYS A 54 -14.07 -1.03 -4.32
CA LYS A 54 -13.00 -0.29 -3.64
C LYS A 54 -11.69 -0.40 -4.41
N LEU A 55 -10.89 0.67 -4.38
CA LEU A 55 -9.51 0.67 -4.92
C LEU A 55 -8.56 0.17 -3.84
N THR A 56 -8.52 -1.15 -3.63
CA THR A 56 -7.62 -1.83 -2.70
C THR A 56 -6.85 -2.93 -3.39
N ALA A 57 -5.78 -3.40 -2.74
CA ALA A 57 -4.91 -4.42 -3.31
C ALA A 57 -4.25 -5.28 -2.22
N ALA A 58 -3.80 -6.49 -2.64
CA ALA A 58 -2.88 -7.31 -1.86
C ALA A 58 -1.43 -7.03 -2.26
N HIS A 59 -0.56 -6.92 -1.26
CA HIS A 59 0.89 -6.89 -1.41
C HIS A 59 1.56 -7.76 -0.33
N LYS A 60 2.71 -8.39 -0.66
CA LYS A 60 3.35 -9.35 0.24
C LYS A 60 3.84 -8.71 1.53
N THR A 61 4.51 -7.57 1.44
CA THR A 61 5.30 -6.98 2.52
C THR A 61 4.92 -5.55 2.88
N TYR A 62 4.28 -4.78 2.00
CA TYR A 62 3.91 -3.41 2.33
C TYR A 62 2.96 -3.37 3.53
N PRO A 63 3.14 -2.45 4.47
CA PRO A 63 2.23 -2.27 5.59
C PRO A 63 0.78 -2.11 5.13
N PHE A 64 -0.18 -2.51 5.97
CA PHE A 64 -1.58 -2.17 5.68
C PHE A 64 -1.76 -0.66 5.71
N ASN A 65 -2.71 -0.18 4.93
CA ASN A 65 -2.99 1.24 4.71
C ASN A 65 -1.93 2.01 3.91
N THR A 66 -0.86 1.35 3.42
CA THR A 66 0.03 1.97 2.44
C THR A 66 -0.75 2.30 1.17
N LEU A 67 -0.60 3.53 0.69
CA LEU A 67 -1.11 3.99 -0.59
C LEU A 67 -0.01 3.82 -1.64
N VAL A 68 -0.33 3.08 -2.69
CA VAL A 68 0.61 2.84 -3.79
C VAL A 68 0.02 3.30 -5.12
N GLU A 69 0.83 3.99 -5.92
CA GLU A 69 0.55 4.22 -7.32
C GLU A 69 0.96 2.98 -8.12
N VAL A 70 0.02 2.41 -8.84
CA VAL A 70 0.24 1.28 -9.74
C VAL A 70 0.14 1.76 -11.17
N THR A 71 1.24 1.69 -11.91
CA THR A 71 1.33 2.11 -13.30
C THR A 71 1.44 0.89 -14.22
N ASN A 72 0.51 0.73 -15.14
CA ASN A 72 0.59 -0.26 -16.20
C ASN A 72 1.62 0.20 -17.25
N LEU A 73 2.72 -0.55 -17.40
CA LEU A 73 3.84 -0.15 -18.27
C LEU A 73 3.50 -0.20 -19.76
N ALA A 74 2.51 -0.97 -20.17
CA ALA A 74 2.10 -1.09 -21.57
C ALA A 74 1.28 0.12 -22.04
N ASN A 75 0.34 0.61 -21.24
CA ASN A 75 -0.57 1.68 -21.62
C ASN A 75 -0.39 2.99 -20.82
N LYS A 76 0.60 3.03 -19.93
CA LYS A 76 0.97 4.18 -19.08
C LYS A 76 -0.13 4.69 -18.15
N LYS A 77 -1.22 3.94 -17.97
CA LYS A 77 -2.26 4.28 -17.01
C LYS A 77 -1.82 4.00 -15.60
N SER A 78 -2.15 4.91 -14.68
CA SER A 78 -1.86 4.77 -13.24
C SER A 78 -3.14 4.89 -12.43
N ILE A 79 -3.13 4.23 -11.27
CA ILE A 79 -4.15 4.38 -10.23
C ILE A 79 -3.47 4.34 -8.87
N ILE A 80 -4.09 4.98 -7.87
CA ILE A 80 -3.69 4.81 -6.47
C ILE A 80 -4.63 3.81 -5.83
N VAL A 81 -4.05 2.80 -5.16
CA VAL A 81 -4.77 1.80 -4.39
C VAL A 81 -4.21 1.70 -2.97
N ARG A 82 -5.05 1.30 -2.02
CA ARG A 82 -4.63 1.06 -0.65
C ARG A 82 -4.35 -0.43 -0.44
N ILE A 83 -3.25 -0.72 0.23
CA ILE A 83 -2.91 -2.10 0.63
C ILE A 83 -3.74 -2.49 1.85
N ASN A 84 -4.56 -3.53 1.72
CA ASN A 84 -5.38 -4.05 2.80
C ASN A 84 -5.37 -5.59 2.88
N ASP A 85 -4.57 -6.25 2.03
CA ASP A 85 -4.51 -7.70 1.99
C ASP A 85 -3.08 -8.21 1.78
N ARG A 86 -2.88 -9.52 2.01
CA ARG A 86 -1.61 -10.22 1.82
C ARG A 86 -1.63 -11.11 0.58
N GLY A 87 -0.52 -11.17 -0.10
CA GLY A 87 -0.33 -11.81 -1.41
C GLY A 87 0.26 -10.84 -2.40
N PRO A 88 0.33 -11.21 -3.68
CA PRO A 88 0.08 -12.53 -4.26
C PRO A 88 1.12 -13.59 -3.86
N TYR A 89 0.68 -14.83 -3.70
CA TYR A 89 1.57 -15.95 -3.40
C TYR A 89 2.07 -16.69 -4.65
N LYS A 90 1.53 -16.38 -5.83
CA LYS A 90 2.05 -16.91 -7.09
C LYS A 90 3.37 -16.23 -7.46
N LYS A 91 4.35 -17.05 -7.91
CA LYS A 91 5.68 -16.56 -8.33
C LYS A 91 5.57 -15.51 -9.43
N GLY A 92 6.39 -14.46 -9.36
CA GLY A 92 6.48 -13.39 -10.36
C GLY A 92 5.42 -12.27 -10.21
N ARG A 93 4.35 -12.47 -9.45
CA ARG A 93 3.37 -11.42 -9.16
C ARG A 93 3.77 -10.62 -7.93
N ILE A 94 3.53 -9.31 -7.97
CA ILE A 94 3.84 -8.40 -6.86
C ILE A 94 2.59 -7.76 -6.24
N ILE A 95 1.50 -7.63 -6.99
CA ILE A 95 0.27 -7.00 -6.53
C ILE A 95 -0.96 -7.66 -7.16
N ASP A 96 -2.03 -7.86 -6.36
CA ASP A 96 -3.34 -8.29 -6.83
C ASP A 96 -4.36 -7.18 -6.56
N LEU A 97 -5.01 -6.70 -7.61
CA LEU A 97 -5.95 -5.57 -7.58
C LEU A 97 -7.39 -6.06 -7.43
N THR A 98 -8.26 -5.21 -6.89
CA THR A 98 -9.71 -5.39 -7.01
C THR A 98 -10.16 -5.21 -8.47
N ASP A 99 -11.38 -5.65 -8.79
CA ASP A 99 -11.98 -5.48 -10.11
C ASP A 99 -12.03 -4.01 -10.55
N ALA A 100 -12.36 -3.09 -9.65
CA ALA A 100 -12.34 -1.65 -9.92
C ALA A 100 -10.94 -1.16 -10.32
N GLY A 101 -9.89 -1.64 -9.64
CA GLY A 101 -8.50 -1.31 -9.98
C GLY A 101 -8.10 -1.90 -11.34
N ALA A 102 -8.41 -3.18 -11.57
CA ALA A 102 -8.12 -3.86 -12.81
C ALA A 102 -8.79 -3.19 -14.03
N LYS A 103 -10.05 -2.79 -13.90
CA LYS A 103 -10.78 -2.06 -14.95
C LYS A 103 -10.14 -0.72 -15.29
N LYS A 104 -9.77 0.08 -14.26
CA LYS A 104 -9.13 1.39 -14.46
C LYS A 104 -7.79 1.28 -15.18
N LEU A 105 -6.98 0.27 -14.85
CA LEU A 105 -5.70 -0.01 -15.50
C LEU A 105 -5.84 -0.75 -16.84
N LYS A 106 -7.07 -1.10 -17.26
CA LYS A 106 -7.36 -1.95 -18.43
C LYS A 106 -6.69 -3.34 -18.36
N LEU A 107 -6.59 -3.90 -17.14
CA LEU A 107 -6.05 -5.24 -16.89
C LEU A 107 -7.03 -6.35 -17.21
N ASN A 108 -8.32 -6.12 -17.05
CA ASN A 108 -9.39 -7.11 -17.06
C ASN A 108 -9.50 -7.91 -18.36
N LYS A 109 -8.98 -7.36 -19.48
CA LYS A 109 -8.94 -8.07 -20.77
C LYS A 109 -7.71 -8.96 -20.96
N ILE A 110 -6.63 -8.70 -20.23
CA ILE A 110 -5.29 -9.31 -20.42
C ILE A 110 -4.96 -10.27 -19.27
N GLY A 111 -5.52 -10.04 -18.08
CA GLY A 111 -5.31 -10.87 -16.89
C GLY A 111 -4.03 -10.57 -16.11
N LEU A 112 -2.89 -10.48 -16.80
CA LEU A 112 -1.57 -10.24 -16.22
C LEU A 112 -0.86 -9.13 -16.99
N VAL A 113 -0.35 -8.11 -16.30
CA VAL A 113 0.44 -7.05 -16.94
C VAL A 113 1.67 -6.67 -16.11
N ARG A 114 2.70 -6.19 -16.78
CA ARG A 114 3.86 -5.61 -16.10
C ARG A 114 3.49 -4.23 -15.57
N VAL A 115 3.78 -4.00 -14.30
CA VAL A 115 3.50 -2.74 -13.62
C VAL A 115 4.72 -2.22 -12.89
N LYS A 116 4.72 -0.91 -12.65
CA LYS A 116 5.50 -0.24 -11.64
C LYS A 116 4.57 0.04 -10.46
N VAL A 117 5.01 -0.26 -9.25
CA VAL A 117 4.32 0.05 -7.99
C VAL A 117 5.21 1.00 -7.19
N LYS A 118 4.68 2.17 -6.84
CA LYS A 118 5.40 3.22 -6.10
C LYS A 118 4.64 3.58 -4.83
N ILE A 119 5.31 3.62 -3.68
CA ILE A 119 4.70 4.11 -2.43
C ILE A 119 4.51 5.62 -2.54
N VAL A 120 3.27 6.09 -2.35
CA VAL A 120 2.90 7.51 -2.46
C VAL A 120 2.33 8.08 -1.16
N GLY A 121 2.15 7.26 -0.12
CA GLY A 121 1.68 7.71 1.19
C GLY A 121 1.08 6.59 2.02
N PHE A 122 0.49 6.98 3.15
CA PHE A 122 -0.24 6.10 4.06
C PHE A 122 -1.63 6.68 4.32
N GLU A 123 -2.64 5.83 4.51
CA GLU A 123 -3.99 6.30 4.83
C GLU A 123 -4.00 6.90 6.24
N GLY A 124 -4.41 8.16 6.35
CA GLY A 124 -4.41 8.91 7.61
C GLY A 124 -3.24 9.89 7.78
N GLU A 125 -2.20 9.80 6.96
CA GLU A 125 -1.10 10.75 6.93
C GLU A 125 -1.27 11.78 5.81
N GLN A 126 -0.69 12.97 5.98
CA GLN A 126 -0.63 13.93 4.89
C GLN A 126 0.24 13.35 3.76
N MET A 127 -0.28 13.35 2.55
CA MET A 127 0.48 12.91 1.39
C MET A 127 1.64 13.88 1.15
N LEU A 128 2.85 13.49 1.55
CA LEU A 128 4.06 14.33 1.48
C LEU A 128 4.60 14.52 0.05
N ILE A 129 4.00 13.85 -0.94
CA ILE A 129 4.41 13.99 -2.34
C ILE A 129 3.65 15.17 -2.94
N PRO A 130 4.35 16.24 -3.39
CA PRO A 130 3.72 17.34 -4.09
C PRO A 130 2.95 16.79 -5.30
N TYR A 131 1.74 17.30 -5.50
CA TYR A 131 0.83 16.97 -6.62
C TYR A 131 1.52 16.97 -8.01
N GLN A 132 2.57 17.73 -8.17
CA GLN A 132 3.36 17.89 -9.42
C GLN A 132 4.10 16.61 -9.85
N HIS A 133 4.30 15.64 -8.94
CA HIS A 133 4.99 14.38 -9.26
C HIS A 133 4.06 13.18 -9.50
N LEU A 134 2.76 13.36 -9.30
CA LEU A 134 1.77 12.38 -9.74
C LEU A 134 1.68 12.52 -11.25
N SER A 135 2.02 11.46 -11.99
CA SER A 135 2.00 11.47 -13.46
C SER A 135 0.70 12.09 -13.98
N LEU A 136 0.83 13.04 -14.91
CA LEU A 136 -0.23 13.88 -15.48
C LEU A 136 -1.43 13.10 -16.09
N ASN A 137 -1.40 11.78 -16.08
CA ASN A 137 -2.46 10.90 -16.58
C ASN A 137 -3.49 10.46 -15.52
N THR A 138 -3.33 10.86 -14.26
CA THR A 138 -4.40 10.68 -13.27
C THR A 138 -5.41 11.80 -13.43
N ASN A 139 -6.67 11.47 -13.65
CA ASN A 139 -7.75 12.45 -13.77
C ASN A 139 -7.66 13.48 -12.62
N PRO A 140 -7.33 14.76 -12.88
CA PRO A 140 -7.08 15.76 -11.84
C PRO A 140 -8.28 16.00 -10.92
N LYS A 141 -9.51 15.71 -11.42
CA LYS A 141 -10.73 15.80 -10.62
C LYS A 141 -10.82 14.72 -9.54
N PHE A 142 -10.25 13.53 -9.80
CA PHE A 142 -10.28 12.43 -8.83
C PHE A 142 -9.27 12.67 -7.69
N SER A 143 -8.05 13.07 -8.01
CA SER A 143 -7.01 13.32 -7.00
C SER A 143 -7.37 14.49 -6.07
N ARG A 144 -7.90 15.62 -6.63
CA ARG A 144 -8.31 16.79 -5.84
C ARG A 144 -9.50 16.49 -4.92
N LYS A 145 -10.51 15.77 -5.42
CA LYS A 145 -11.71 15.40 -4.64
C LYS A 145 -11.39 14.40 -3.53
N TYR A 146 -10.49 13.44 -3.79
CA TYR A 146 -10.05 12.46 -2.81
C TYR A 146 -9.20 13.12 -1.71
N TYR A 147 -8.28 13.99 -2.08
CA TYR A 147 -7.45 14.76 -1.16
C TYR A 147 -8.30 15.66 -0.24
N GLN A 148 -9.25 16.42 -0.80
CA GLN A 148 -10.12 17.28 0.00
C GLN A 148 -11.01 16.46 0.95
N LYS A 149 -11.55 15.33 0.50
CA LYS A 149 -12.41 14.47 1.32
C LYS A 149 -11.64 13.79 2.46
N SER A 150 -10.41 13.36 2.22
CA SER A 150 -9.54 12.77 3.26
C SER A 150 -9.09 13.83 4.28
N ARG A 151 -8.74 15.04 3.83
CA ARG A 151 -8.38 16.18 4.70
C ARG A 151 -9.54 16.59 5.61
N LEU A 152 -10.76 16.71 5.07
CA LEU A 152 -11.95 17.04 5.85
C LEU A 152 -12.28 15.95 6.89
N LYS A 153 -12.13 14.68 6.51
CA LYS A 153 -12.34 13.54 7.42
C LYS A 153 -11.30 13.51 8.55
N TYR A 154 -10.04 13.81 8.22
CA TYR A 154 -8.97 13.90 9.19
C TYR A 154 -9.19 15.05 10.17
N LYS A 155 -9.47 16.26 9.67
CA LYS A 155 -9.78 17.45 10.47
C LYS A 155 -10.91 17.18 11.46
N LYS A 156 -12.03 16.66 10.99
CA LYS A 156 -13.17 16.30 11.83
C LYS A 156 -12.87 15.22 12.88
N LYS A 157 -11.92 14.31 12.62
CA LYS A 157 -11.60 13.21 13.53
C LYS A 157 -10.62 13.62 14.64
N TYR A 158 -9.73 14.57 14.38
CA TYR A 158 -8.59 14.85 15.24
C TYR A 158 -8.48 16.31 15.71
N GLU A 159 -8.93 17.30 14.94
CA GLU A 159 -8.88 18.71 15.33
C GLU A 159 -10.13 19.17 16.11
N ASP A 160 -11.30 18.55 15.92
CA ASP A 160 -12.52 18.86 16.70
C ASP A 160 -12.52 18.23 18.10
N LYS A 161 -11.39 17.72 18.60
CA LYS A 161 -11.23 17.08 19.91
C LYS A 161 -10.30 17.84 20.86
N GLU A 162 -9.73 18.97 20.43
CA GLU A 162 -9.05 19.94 21.27
C GLU A 162 -9.97 21.12 21.60
#